data_939d146cdf3771b15665f1f087873e0d
#
_entry.id   939d146cdf3771b15665f1f087873e0d
#
_cell.length_a   1.000
_cell.length_b   1.000
_cell.length_c   1.000
_cell.angle_alpha   90.00
_cell.angle_beta   90.00
_cell.angle_gamma   90.00
#
_symmetry.space_group_name_H-M   'P 1'
#
loop_
_entity.id
_entity.type
_entity.pdbx_description
1 polymer ?
#
loop_
_entity_poly.entity_id
_entity_poly.type
_entity_poly.pdbx_seq_one_letter_code
_entity_poly.pdbx_strand_id
1 'polypeptide(L)'
;MTIGHEFSGDVVAVGSEVTKAHLGERVTVEPCIVCGKCDACRHGQYGYCEHISFTYRNGDGAMADYVVVKEPYVYELPDYLSYETGALIEPLSVATHAVRRADIRLGETVLIIGAGAIGMMVAAMCRRSGAAEVIIADFSDQRLEMAKQVGATVTVNSGKEDLEQAVAA
;
A
#
# COMPACT_ATOMS: atom_id res chain seq x y z
N MET A 1 7.56 -16.40 -15.48
CA MET A 1 7.53 -15.76 -14.13
C MET A 1 6.22 -15.02 -14.03
N THR A 2 5.36 -15.43 -13.10
CA THR A 2 4.09 -14.75 -12.81
C THR A 2 4.36 -13.55 -11.91
N ILE A 3 3.81 -12.39 -12.24
CA ILE A 3 3.95 -11.14 -11.48
C ILE A 3 2.68 -10.86 -10.68
N GLY A 4 2.65 -9.75 -9.95
CA GLY A 4 1.51 -9.29 -9.15
C GLY A 4 1.67 -9.63 -7.67
N HIS A 5 1.32 -8.68 -6.81
CA HIS A 5 1.43 -8.83 -5.37
C HIS A 5 0.33 -8.06 -4.60
N GLU A 6 -0.54 -7.37 -5.30
CA GLU A 6 -1.70 -6.65 -4.76
C GLU A 6 -2.95 -7.47 -5.11
N PHE A 7 -3.43 -8.29 -4.19
CA PHE A 7 -4.52 -9.23 -4.47
C PHE A 7 -5.32 -9.63 -3.24
N SER A 8 -6.47 -10.18 -3.50
CA SER A 8 -7.33 -10.87 -2.54
C SER A 8 -8.01 -12.05 -3.23
N GLY A 9 -8.56 -12.97 -2.48
CA GLY A 9 -9.21 -14.17 -3.04
C GLY A 9 -9.74 -15.09 -1.96
N ASP A 10 -10.09 -16.30 -2.36
CA ASP A 10 -10.58 -17.34 -1.46
C ASP A 10 -9.52 -18.41 -1.21
N VAL A 11 -9.46 -18.92 0.00
CA VAL A 11 -8.66 -20.09 0.35
C VAL A 11 -9.33 -21.33 -0.22
N VAL A 12 -8.71 -21.92 -1.26
CA VAL A 12 -9.27 -23.10 -1.94
C VAL A 12 -8.55 -24.41 -1.59
N ALA A 13 -7.39 -24.33 -0.98
CA ALA A 13 -6.64 -25.47 -0.46
C ALA A 13 -5.75 -25.04 0.70
N VAL A 14 -5.51 -25.93 1.64
CA VAL A 14 -4.60 -25.72 2.78
C VAL A 14 -3.66 -26.90 2.92
N GLY A 15 -2.42 -26.64 3.31
CA GLY A 15 -1.46 -27.67 3.66
C GLY A 15 -1.77 -28.33 5.00
N SER A 16 -1.18 -29.48 5.26
CA SER A 16 -1.42 -30.27 6.49
C SER A 16 -1.00 -29.57 7.79
N GLU A 17 -0.10 -28.60 7.71
CA GLU A 17 0.42 -27.84 8.87
C GLU A 17 -0.29 -26.50 9.08
N VAL A 18 -1.23 -26.12 8.19
CA VAL A 18 -2.00 -24.87 8.32
C VAL A 18 -3.02 -25.02 9.46
N THR A 19 -3.07 -24.00 10.33
CA THR A 19 -3.87 -24.04 11.56
C THR A 19 -4.83 -22.85 11.71
N LYS A 20 -4.61 -21.76 10.97
CA LYS A 20 -5.35 -20.51 11.12
C LYS A 20 -6.24 -20.18 9.92
N ALA A 21 -5.77 -20.51 8.71
CA ALA A 21 -6.53 -20.26 7.50
C ALA A 21 -7.45 -21.45 7.18
N HIS A 22 -8.68 -21.17 6.76
CA HIS A 22 -9.71 -22.18 6.51
C HIS A 22 -10.21 -22.14 5.07
N LEU A 23 -10.64 -23.29 4.56
CA LEU A 23 -11.26 -23.40 3.22
C LEU A 23 -12.48 -22.49 3.10
N GLY A 24 -12.53 -21.72 2.01
CA GLY A 24 -13.60 -20.76 1.73
C GLY A 24 -13.44 -19.42 2.44
N GLU A 25 -12.39 -19.24 3.23
CA GLU A 25 -12.08 -17.96 3.88
C GLU A 25 -11.65 -16.94 2.84
N ARG A 26 -12.20 -15.74 2.93
CA ARG A 26 -11.82 -14.58 2.09
C ARG A 26 -10.59 -13.93 2.68
N VAL A 27 -9.58 -13.69 1.85
CA VAL A 27 -8.28 -13.23 2.35
C VAL A 27 -7.63 -12.17 1.47
N THR A 28 -6.75 -11.38 2.07
CA THR A 28 -5.70 -10.62 1.41
C THR A 28 -4.35 -11.08 1.93
N VAL A 29 -3.26 -10.71 1.26
CA VAL A 29 -1.94 -11.27 1.56
C VAL A 29 -0.89 -10.18 1.65
N GLU A 30 -0.03 -10.27 2.67
CA GLU A 30 1.21 -9.52 2.73
C GLU A 30 2.25 -10.17 1.81
N PRO A 31 2.74 -9.48 0.76
CA PRO A 31 3.63 -10.08 -0.22
C PRO A 31 5.09 -10.15 0.24
N CYS A 32 5.46 -9.44 1.32
CA CYS A 32 6.82 -9.34 1.82
C CYS A 32 7.17 -10.53 2.71
N ILE A 33 8.04 -11.42 2.22
CA ILE A 33 8.52 -12.57 2.97
C ILE A 33 9.85 -12.22 3.64
N VAL A 34 9.90 -12.28 4.96
CA VAL A 34 11.08 -11.98 5.75
C VAL A 34 11.74 -13.25 6.29
N CYS A 35 13.05 -13.20 6.58
CA CYS A 35 13.79 -14.38 7.02
C CYS A 35 13.55 -14.74 8.49
N GLY A 36 13.05 -13.82 9.32
CA GLY A 36 12.78 -14.01 10.74
C GLY A 36 14.00 -14.14 11.65
N LYS A 37 15.24 -14.18 11.11
CA LYS A 37 16.45 -14.52 11.87
C LYS A 37 17.61 -13.52 11.79
N CYS A 38 17.62 -12.58 10.83
CA CYS A 38 18.63 -11.52 10.77
C CYS A 38 18.42 -10.51 11.91
N ASP A 39 19.37 -9.62 12.08
CA ASP A 39 19.33 -8.63 13.17
C ASP A 39 18.09 -7.73 13.08
N ALA A 40 17.79 -7.20 11.90
CA ALA A 40 16.59 -6.39 11.69
C ALA A 40 15.29 -7.14 12.05
N CYS A 41 15.16 -8.41 11.66
CA CYS A 41 13.99 -9.20 12.00
C CYS A 41 13.85 -9.44 13.50
N ARG A 42 14.95 -9.71 14.21
CA ARG A 42 14.96 -9.93 15.66
C ARG A 42 14.55 -8.67 16.46
N HIS A 43 14.76 -7.49 15.87
CA HIS A 43 14.35 -6.20 16.43
C HIS A 43 12.99 -5.70 15.91
N GLY A 44 12.22 -6.54 15.18
CA GLY A 44 10.92 -6.18 14.64
C GLY A 44 10.97 -5.20 13.47
N GLN A 45 12.15 -4.97 12.91
CA GLN A 45 12.37 -4.05 11.79
C GLN A 45 12.29 -4.80 10.45
N TYR A 46 11.16 -5.43 10.18
CA TYR A 46 10.97 -6.36 9.05
C TYR A 46 11.27 -5.74 7.68
N GLY A 47 10.95 -4.46 7.49
CA GLY A 47 11.24 -3.73 6.24
C GLY A 47 12.74 -3.61 5.92
N TYR A 48 13.61 -3.84 6.90
CA TYR A 48 15.08 -3.85 6.74
C TYR A 48 15.67 -5.27 6.74
N CYS A 49 14.84 -6.28 6.52
CA CYS A 49 15.32 -7.66 6.46
C CYS A 49 16.39 -7.83 5.37
N GLU A 50 17.57 -8.30 5.74
CA GLU A 50 18.70 -8.54 4.81
C GLU A 50 18.38 -9.56 3.71
N HIS A 51 17.40 -10.44 3.97
CA HIS A 51 16.95 -11.50 3.07
C HIS A 51 15.48 -11.34 2.69
N ILE A 52 15.01 -10.09 2.60
CA ILE A 52 13.63 -9.83 2.18
C ILE A 52 13.39 -10.39 0.78
N SER A 53 12.29 -11.07 0.62
CA SER A 53 11.80 -11.57 -0.66
C SER A 53 10.34 -11.17 -0.85
N PHE A 54 9.84 -11.36 -2.04
CA PHE A 54 8.44 -11.11 -2.36
C PHE A 54 7.87 -12.36 -3.03
N THR A 55 6.58 -12.60 -2.86
CA THR A 55 5.90 -13.75 -3.46
C THR A 55 6.21 -13.90 -4.95
N TYR A 56 6.15 -12.79 -5.71
CA TYR A 56 6.38 -12.80 -7.16
C TYR A 56 7.84 -13.04 -7.60
N ARG A 57 8.84 -12.86 -6.73
CA ARG A 57 10.26 -13.11 -7.09
C ARG A 57 10.59 -14.57 -7.33
N ASN A 58 9.82 -15.46 -6.75
CA ASN A 58 9.97 -16.89 -6.94
C ASN A 58 9.13 -17.44 -8.11
N GLY A 59 8.48 -16.56 -8.89
CA GLY A 59 7.60 -16.94 -9.98
C GLY A 59 6.15 -17.20 -9.57
N ASP A 60 5.81 -16.95 -8.32
CA ASP A 60 4.50 -17.26 -7.71
C ASP A 60 3.65 -16.01 -7.51
N GLY A 61 3.72 -15.06 -8.44
CA GLY A 61 2.89 -13.84 -8.39
C GLY A 61 1.41 -14.10 -8.61
N ALA A 62 0.59 -13.15 -8.21
CA ALA A 62 -0.86 -13.31 -8.12
C ALA A 62 -1.62 -12.99 -9.42
N MET A 63 -0.95 -12.64 -10.52
CA MET A 63 -1.60 -12.58 -11.84
C MET A 63 -1.77 -14.00 -12.41
N ALA A 64 -2.52 -14.83 -11.68
CA ALA A 64 -2.81 -16.22 -11.98
C ALA A 64 -4.14 -16.61 -11.32
N ASP A 65 -4.73 -17.72 -11.75
CA ASP A 65 -5.96 -18.26 -11.16
C ASP A 65 -5.74 -18.72 -9.70
N TYR A 66 -4.52 -19.18 -9.39
CA TYR A 66 -4.14 -19.64 -8.06
C TYR A 66 -2.73 -19.18 -7.70
N VAL A 67 -2.52 -18.93 -6.43
CA VAL A 67 -1.21 -18.59 -5.84
C VAL A 67 -1.03 -19.33 -4.53
N VAL A 68 0.20 -19.80 -4.28
CA VAL A 68 0.55 -20.45 -3.02
C VAL A 68 1.23 -19.43 -2.11
N VAL A 69 0.70 -19.26 -0.90
CA VAL A 69 1.24 -18.34 0.10
C VAL A 69 1.44 -19.05 1.43
N LYS A 70 2.36 -18.55 2.24
CA LYS A 70 2.57 -19.07 3.59
C LYS A 70 1.55 -18.48 4.55
N GLU A 71 0.96 -19.29 5.41
CA GLU A 71 -0.06 -18.89 6.38
C GLU A 71 0.23 -17.61 7.17
N PRO A 72 1.45 -17.34 7.70
CA PRO A 72 1.73 -16.12 8.46
C PRO A 72 1.51 -14.80 7.72
N TYR A 73 1.39 -14.85 6.39
CA TYR A 73 1.20 -13.68 5.52
C TYR A 73 -0.23 -13.55 4.99
N VAL A 74 -1.13 -14.43 5.45
CA VAL A 74 -2.56 -14.44 5.05
C VAL A 74 -3.37 -13.71 6.11
N TYR A 75 -4.22 -12.79 5.68
CA TYR A 75 -5.10 -11.99 6.54
C TYR A 75 -6.55 -12.14 6.09
N GLU A 76 -7.43 -12.42 7.03
CA GLU A 76 -8.86 -12.49 6.78
C GLU A 76 -9.40 -11.16 6.22
N LEU A 77 -10.18 -11.25 5.16
CA LEU A 77 -10.87 -10.12 4.55
C LEU A 77 -12.32 -10.10 5.04
N PRO A 78 -12.74 -9.07 5.80
CA PRO A 78 -14.11 -8.95 6.29
C PRO A 78 -15.15 -8.99 5.16
N ASP A 79 -16.29 -9.59 5.41
CA ASP A 79 -17.36 -9.81 4.42
C ASP A 79 -17.89 -8.53 3.77
N TYR A 80 -17.84 -7.40 4.49
CA TYR A 80 -18.29 -6.10 3.97
C TYR A 80 -17.31 -5.46 2.97
N LEU A 81 -16.09 -5.98 2.82
CA LEU A 81 -15.13 -5.51 1.83
C LEU A 81 -15.22 -6.34 0.54
N SER A 82 -15.20 -5.70 -0.62
CA SER A 82 -15.07 -6.40 -1.90
C SER A 82 -13.64 -6.93 -2.10
N TYR A 83 -13.45 -7.87 -3.04
CA TYR A 83 -12.11 -8.35 -3.39
C TYR A 83 -11.25 -7.24 -3.98
N GLU A 84 -11.82 -6.34 -4.78
CA GLU A 84 -11.10 -5.18 -5.32
C GLU A 84 -10.57 -4.29 -4.19
N THR A 85 -11.41 -4.05 -3.16
CA THR A 85 -10.97 -3.30 -1.98
C THR A 85 -9.92 -4.07 -1.18
N GLY A 86 -10.08 -5.40 -1.08
CA GLY A 86 -9.09 -6.30 -0.47
C GLY A 86 -7.72 -6.23 -1.13
N ALA A 87 -7.68 -6.19 -2.46
CA ALA A 87 -6.44 -6.04 -3.21
C ALA A 87 -5.76 -4.67 -2.97
N LEU A 88 -6.52 -3.61 -2.68
CA LEU A 88 -5.98 -2.29 -2.37
C LEU A 88 -5.41 -2.16 -0.94
N ILE A 89 -5.58 -3.14 -0.08
CA ILE A 89 -5.05 -3.12 1.29
C ILE A 89 -3.51 -3.08 1.27
N GLU A 90 -2.88 -3.83 0.35
CA GLU A 90 -1.43 -3.84 0.21
C GLU A 90 -0.88 -2.43 -0.10
N PRO A 91 -1.22 -1.75 -1.21
CA PRO A 91 -0.69 -0.43 -1.51
C PRO A 91 -1.15 0.64 -0.50
N LEU A 92 -2.32 0.49 0.13
CA LEU A 92 -2.76 1.36 1.23
C LEU A 92 -1.87 1.19 2.47
N SER A 93 -1.36 0.00 2.74
CA SER A 93 -0.41 -0.24 3.83
C SER A 93 0.89 0.50 3.62
N VAL A 94 1.39 0.56 2.38
CA VAL A 94 2.57 1.37 1.98
C VAL A 94 2.33 2.85 2.23
N ALA A 95 1.19 3.38 1.79
CA ALA A 95 0.81 4.77 2.01
C ALA A 95 0.68 5.10 3.51
N THR A 96 0.04 4.20 4.28
CA THR A 96 -0.11 4.34 5.73
C THR A 96 1.26 4.36 6.43
N HIS A 97 2.17 3.49 6.01
CA HIS A 97 3.53 3.46 6.54
C HIS A 97 4.28 4.76 6.24
N ALA A 98 4.19 5.28 5.02
CA ALA A 98 4.81 6.55 4.63
C ALA A 98 4.32 7.71 5.51
N VAL A 99 3.01 7.83 5.72
CA VAL A 99 2.42 8.87 6.57
C VAL A 99 2.85 8.74 8.02
N ARG A 100 2.88 7.53 8.57
CA ARG A 100 3.40 7.27 9.93
C ARG A 100 4.88 7.62 10.06
N ARG A 101 5.68 7.35 9.05
CA ARG A 101 7.11 7.72 9.02
C ARG A 101 7.33 9.22 8.93
N ALA A 102 6.45 9.94 8.26
CA ALA A 102 6.48 11.39 8.17
C ALA A 102 6.06 12.09 9.48
N ASP A 103 5.48 11.36 10.45
CA ASP A 103 5.02 11.84 11.76
C ASP A 103 4.14 13.10 11.64
N ILE A 104 3.17 13.05 10.72
CA ILE A 104 2.30 14.19 10.41
C ILE A 104 1.45 14.56 11.62
N ARG A 105 1.48 15.83 12.01
CA ARG A 105 0.73 16.40 13.13
C ARG A 105 -0.48 17.17 12.64
N LEU A 106 -1.41 17.37 13.56
CA LEU A 106 -2.61 18.16 13.29
C LEU A 106 -2.24 19.58 12.83
N GLY A 107 -2.80 20.00 11.71
CA GLY A 107 -2.62 21.35 11.17
C GLY A 107 -1.41 21.54 10.24
N GLU A 108 -0.59 20.51 10.02
CA GLU A 108 0.57 20.61 9.12
C GLU A 108 0.16 20.63 7.65
N THR A 109 1.03 21.24 6.84
CA THR A 109 0.98 21.20 5.37
C THR A 109 1.92 20.11 4.86
N VAL A 110 1.44 19.31 3.90
CA VAL A 110 2.17 18.19 3.32
C VAL A 110 2.28 18.36 1.81
N LEU A 111 3.49 18.19 1.28
CA LEU A 111 3.74 18.12 -0.15
C LEU A 111 3.94 16.66 -0.57
N ILE A 112 3.19 16.22 -1.60
CA ILE A 112 3.28 14.90 -2.21
C ILE A 112 3.72 15.09 -3.67
N ILE A 113 4.78 14.42 -4.07
CA ILE A 113 5.28 14.44 -5.44
C ILE A 113 4.87 13.15 -6.14
N GLY A 114 3.99 13.28 -7.13
CA GLY A 114 3.39 12.19 -7.89
C GLY A 114 1.98 11.84 -7.46
N ALA A 115 1.01 12.00 -8.37
CA ALA A 115 -0.40 11.64 -8.19
C ALA A 115 -0.71 10.25 -8.81
N GLY A 116 0.19 9.29 -8.64
CA GLY A 116 -0.08 7.88 -8.91
C GLY A 116 -0.94 7.24 -7.80
N ALA A 117 -1.20 5.94 -7.90
CA ALA A 117 -2.02 5.20 -6.93
C ALA A 117 -1.52 5.40 -5.49
N ILE A 118 -0.22 5.23 -5.24
CA ILE A 118 0.38 5.42 -3.92
C ILE A 118 0.25 6.88 -3.46
N GLY A 119 0.58 7.87 -4.31
CA GLY A 119 0.47 9.30 -3.94
C GLY A 119 -0.95 9.71 -3.58
N MET A 120 -1.95 9.21 -4.30
CA MET A 120 -3.37 9.44 -3.97
C MET A 120 -3.76 8.81 -2.63
N MET A 121 -3.30 7.59 -2.34
CA MET A 121 -3.52 6.94 -1.04
C MET A 121 -2.81 7.68 0.09
N VAL A 122 -1.58 8.18 -0.15
CA VAL A 122 -0.86 9.04 0.82
C VAL A 122 -1.66 10.33 1.09
N ALA A 123 -2.21 10.97 0.05
CA ALA A 123 -3.04 12.17 0.23
C ALA A 123 -4.26 11.89 1.11
N ALA A 124 -4.97 10.79 0.85
CA ALA A 124 -6.10 10.37 1.66
C ALA A 124 -5.71 10.11 3.12
N MET A 125 -4.57 9.47 3.36
CA MET A 125 -4.08 9.17 4.70
C MET A 125 -3.56 10.43 5.42
N CYS A 126 -2.90 11.37 4.73
CA CYS A 126 -2.49 12.65 5.30
C CYS A 126 -3.70 13.44 5.83
N ARG A 127 -4.77 13.53 5.05
CA ARG A 127 -6.02 14.17 5.50
C ARG A 127 -6.60 13.50 6.74
N ARG A 128 -6.62 12.17 6.77
CA ARG A 128 -7.11 11.40 7.93
C ARG A 128 -6.22 11.54 9.16
N SER A 129 -4.93 11.81 8.98
CA SER A 129 -3.97 12.06 10.05
C SER A 129 -4.02 13.49 10.59
N GLY A 130 -4.81 14.39 9.98
CA GLY A 130 -5.02 15.73 10.47
C GLY A 130 -4.21 16.82 9.76
N ALA A 131 -3.61 16.53 8.61
CA ALA A 131 -2.99 17.56 7.78
C ALA A 131 -4.05 18.61 7.40
N ALA A 132 -3.75 19.89 7.63
CA ALA A 132 -4.62 20.99 7.24
C ALA A 132 -4.61 21.16 5.73
N GLU A 133 -3.45 21.01 5.12
CA GLU A 133 -3.27 21.16 3.69
C GLU A 133 -2.50 19.98 3.12
N VAL A 134 -2.95 19.48 1.98
CA VAL A 134 -2.29 18.42 1.21
C VAL A 134 -2.12 18.91 -0.22
N ILE A 135 -0.88 19.29 -0.52
CA ILE A 135 -0.45 19.72 -1.85
C ILE A 135 0.03 18.48 -2.60
N ILE A 136 -0.49 18.22 -3.80
CA ILE A 136 -0.03 17.13 -4.65
C ILE A 136 0.41 17.64 -6.02
N ALA A 137 1.60 17.24 -6.46
CA ALA A 137 2.18 17.65 -7.74
C ALA A 137 2.29 16.46 -8.70
N ASP A 138 1.91 16.64 -9.96
CA ASP A 138 2.05 15.67 -11.05
C ASP A 138 2.10 16.41 -12.39
N PHE A 139 2.43 15.72 -13.46
CA PHE A 139 2.34 16.25 -14.82
C PHE A 139 0.98 16.03 -15.49
N SER A 140 0.15 15.15 -14.95
CA SER A 140 -1.14 14.74 -15.50
C SER A 140 -2.30 15.48 -14.84
N ASP A 141 -2.98 16.35 -15.59
CA ASP A 141 -4.19 17.02 -15.11
C ASP A 141 -5.27 16.03 -14.68
N GLN A 142 -5.43 14.91 -15.39
CA GLN A 142 -6.41 13.87 -15.04
C GLN A 142 -6.14 13.27 -13.67
N ARG A 143 -4.89 12.96 -13.36
CA ARG A 143 -4.51 12.42 -12.04
C ARG A 143 -4.68 13.46 -10.94
N LEU A 144 -4.37 14.72 -11.22
CA LEU A 144 -4.57 15.81 -10.28
C LEU A 144 -6.05 16.02 -9.95
N GLU A 145 -6.95 15.93 -10.93
CA GLU A 145 -8.39 15.98 -10.68
C GLU A 145 -8.89 14.79 -9.83
N MET A 146 -8.36 13.59 -10.06
CA MET A 146 -8.66 12.44 -9.20
C MET A 146 -8.13 12.64 -7.77
N ALA A 147 -6.94 13.22 -7.62
CA ALA A 147 -6.34 13.47 -6.32
C ALA A 147 -7.17 14.40 -5.44
N LYS A 148 -7.88 15.39 -6.01
CA LYS A 148 -8.82 16.24 -5.28
C LYS A 148 -9.96 15.45 -4.63
N GLN A 149 -10.42 14.38 -5.28
CA GLN A 149 -11.50 13.54 -4.76
C GLN A 149 -11.08 12.68 -3.57
N VAL A 150 -9.78 12.43 -3.41
CA VAL A 150 -9.26 11.52 -2.37
C VAL A 150 -8.50 12.24 -1.26
N GLY A 151 -8.41 13.57 -1.29
CA GLY A 151 -7.86 14.30 -0.14
C GLY A 151 -6.86 15.41 -0.45
N ALA A 152 -6.42 15.59 -1.70
CA ALA A 152 -5.62 16.75 -2.06
C ALA A 152 -6.44 18.04 -1.91
N THR A 153 -5.89 19.03 -1.22
CA THR A 153 -6.49 20.37 -1.07
C THR A 153 -5.97 21.33 -2.14
N VAL A 154 -4.73 21.13 -2.56
CA VAL A 154 -4.06 21.88 -3.63
C VAL A 154 -3.45 20.90 -4.61
N THR A 155 -3.57 21.20 -5.90
CA THR A 155 -2.97 20.41 -6.97
C THR A 155 -2.09 21.29 -7.83
N VAL A 156 -0.89 20.84 -8.16
CA VAL A 156 0.08 21.59 -8.97
C VAL A 156 0.49 20.76 -10.18
N ASN A 157 0.27 21.28 -11.39
CA ASN A 157 0.81 20.64 -12.58
C ASN A 157 2.23 21.17 -12.84
N SER A 158 3.24 20.39 -12.44
CA SER A 158 4.65 20.75 -12.55
C SER A 158 5.16 20.90 -14.01
N GLY A 159 4.37 20.55 -15.00
CA GLY A 159 4.64 20.85 -16.41
C GLY A 159 4.13 22.22 -16.84
N LYS A 160 3.32 22.89 -16.02
CA LYS A 160 2.67 24.18 -16.35
C LYS A 160 2.96 25.27 -15.33
N GLU A 161 3.29 24.91 -14.10
CA GLU A 161 3.43 25.80 -12.96
C GLU A 161 4.78 25.54 -12.25
N ASP A 162 5.33 26.58 -11.64
CA ASP A 162 6.51 26.47 -10.80
C ASP A 162 6.09 25.90 -9.43
N LEU A 163 6.59 24.72 -9.10
CA LEU A 163 6.25 24.03 -7.85
C LEU A 163 6.71 24.79 -6.61
N GLU A 164 7.88 25.41 -6.63
CA GLU A 164 8.41 26.15 -5.47
C GLU A 164 7.54 27.37 -5.17
N GLN A 165 7.12 28.10 -6.22
CA GLN A 165 6.21 29.23 -6.06
C GLN A 165 4.82 28.79 -5.58
N ALA A 166 4.31 27.68 -6.12
CA ALA A 166 3.00 27.15 -5.73
C ALA A 166 2.96 26.67 -4.27
N VAL A 167 4.08 26.18 -3.73
CA VAL A 167 4.18 25.73 -2.33
C VAL A 167 4.44 26.89 -1.36
N ALA A 168 5.06 27.98 -1.86
CA ALA A 168 5.35 29.15 -1.04
C ALA A 168 4.17 30.12 -0.89
N ALA A 169 3.11 29.96 -1.69
CA ALA A 169 1.92 30.80 -1.71
C ALA A 169 0.92 30.43 -0.62
#